data_da375fd279839fa1f856f84b107300bb
#
_entry.id   da375fd279839fa1f856f84b107300bb
#
_cell.length_a   1.000
_cell.length_b   1.000
_cell.length_c   1.000
_cell.angle_alpha   90.00
_cell.angle_beta   90.00
_cell.angle_gamma   90.00
#
_symmetry.space_group_name_H-M   'P 1'
#
loop_
_entity.id
_entity.type
_entity.pdbx_description
1 polymer ?
#
loop_
_entity_poly.entity_id
_entity_poly.type
_entity_poly.pdbx_seq_one_letter_code
_entity_poly.pdbx_strand_id
1 'polypeptide(L)'
;MNNAIKAGEVFKLAELLPYQDGKIINMDVAHNEKMKFVIMSFDEGTGLSEHAAPGEALIFALDGEGVIGYEGKEHHIKAGENFKFAAGGKHWVKAKSRFKMALLMILN
;
A
#
# COMPACT_ATOMS: atom_id res chain seq x y z
N MET A 1 -16.39 -3.12 -6.82
CA MET A 1 -15.78 -2.41 -5.68
C MET A 1 -16.17 -3.11 -4.39
N ASN A 2 -15.33 -3.02 -3.37
CA ASN A 2 -15.56 -3.70 -2.09
C ASN A 2 -16.82 -3.21 -1.40
N ASN A 3 -17.67 -4.15 -0.96
CA ASN A 3 -18.96 -3.84 -0.34
C ASN A 3 -18.86 -3.23 1.07
N ALA A 4 -17.68 -3.27 1.70
CA ALA A 4 -17.47 -2.60 2.99
C ALA A 4 -17.51 -1.08 2.85
N ILE A 5 -17.34 -0.56 1.63
CA ILE A 5 -17.40 0.86 1.34
C ILE A 5 -18.81 1.20 0.90
N LYS A 6 -19.48 2.06 1.67
CA LYS A 6 -20.87 2.42 1.44
C LYS A 6 -20.96 3.73 0.65
N ALA A 7 -21.82 3.75 -0.36
CA ALA A 7 -22.09 4.98 -1.12
C ALA A 7 -22.76 6.01 -0.20
N GLY A 8 -22.38 7.28 -0.38
CA GLY A 8 -23.01 8.38 0.35
C GLY A 8 -22.52 8.62 1.75
N GLU A 9 -21.47 7.95 2.19
CA GLU A 9 -20.91 8.08 3.53
C GLU A 9 -19.46 8.57 3.49
N VAL A 10 -19.08 9.41 4.45
CA VAL A 10 -17.68 9.80 4.65
C VAL A 10 -16.99 8.70 5.43
N PHE A 11 -15.78 8.31 5.01
CA PHE A 11 -15.00 7.28 5.70
C PHE A 11 -13.51 7.57 5.51
N LYS A 12 -12.68 6.83 6.26
CA LYS A 12 -11.23 6.89 6.13
C LYS A 12 -10.71 5.54 5.66
N LEU A 13 -9.92 5.53 4.61
CA LEU A 13 -9.30 4.29 4.11
C LEU A 13 -8.50 3.58 5.21
N ALA A 14 -7.80 4.35 6.04
CA ALA A 14 -6.99 3.79 7.13
C ALA A 14 -7.80 2.99 8.15
N GLU A 15 -9.10 3.22 8.25
CA GLU A 15 -9.97 2.55 9.23
C GLU A 15 -10.63 1.28 8.68
N LEU A 16 -10.48 1.01 7.39
CA LEU A 16 -11.11 -0.15 6.77
C LEU A 16 -10.42 -1.48 7.11
N LEU A 17 -9.15 -1.43 7.48
CA LEU A 17 -8.35 -2.63 7.66
C LEU A 17 -7.53 -2.53 8.96
N PRO A 18 -7.78 -3.39 9.97
CA PRO A 18 -7.04 -3.32 11.22
C PRO A 18 -5.61 -3.85 11.06
N TYR A 19 -4.77 -3.60 12.08
CA TYR A 19 -3.49 -4.27 12.21
C TYR A 19 -3.69 -5.65 12.84
N GLN A 20 -2.80 -6.56 12.52
CA GLN A 20 -2.77 -7.89 13.14
C GLN A 20 -1.33 -8.23 13.51
N ASP A 21 -1.11 -8.67 14.75
CA ASP A 21 0.22 -8.95 15.28
C ASP A 21 1.01 -9.90 14.39
N GLY A 22 2.22 -9.48 14.02
CA GLY A 22 3.15 -10.28 13.23
C GLY A 22 2.76 -10.47 11.77
N LYS A 23 1.71 -9.80 11.29
CA LYS A 23 1.16 -10.06 9.96
C LYS A 23 1.03 -8.82 9.10
N ILE A 24 0.99 -9.08 7.79
CA ILE A 24 0.53 -8.12 6.78
C ILE A 24 -0.82 -8.60 6.33
N ILE A 25 -1.83 -7.73 6.37
CA ILE A 25 -3.16 -8.05 5.86
C ILE A 25 -3.54 -7.11 4.75
N ASN A 26 -4.27 -7.63 3.76
CA ASN A 26 -4.64 -6.92 2.56
C ASN A 26 -6.15 -6.90 2.38
N MET A 27 -6.63 -5.85 1.72
CA MET A 27 -8.04 -5.75 1.33
C MET A 27 -8.11 -5.12 -0.05
N ASP A 28 -8.69 -5.85 -1.01
CA ASP A 28 -8.96 -5.28 -2.32
C ASP A 28 -10.11 -4.28 -2.20
N VAL A 29 -9.85 -3.03 -2.58
CA VAL A 29 -10.90 -2.02 -2.70
C VAL A 29 -11.59 -2.14 -4.06
N ALA A 30 -10.79 -2.24 -5.11
CA ALA A 30 -11.27 -2.44 -6.47
C ALA A 30 -10.19 -3.16 -7.27
N HIS A 31 -10.60 -4.10 -8.11
CA HIS A 31 -9.66 -4.86 -8.93
C HIS A 31 -10.36 -5.31 -10.20
N ASN A 32 -9.80 -4.98 -11.34
CA ASN A 32 -10.26 -5.45 -12.63
C ASN A 32 -9.05 -5.63 -13.57
N GLU A 33 -9.30 -5.83 -14.86
CA GLU A 33 -8.23 -6.09 -15.83
C GLU A 33 -7.25 -4.91 -16.00
N LYS A 34 -7.69 -3.68 -15.67
CA LYS A 34 -6.95 -2.46 -15.96
C LYS A 34 -6.29 -1.84 -14.73
N MET A 35 -6.77 -2.17 -13.54
CA MET A 35 -6.26 -1.55 -12.32
C MET A 35 -6.48 -2.43 -11.11
N LYS A 36 -5.64 -2.23 -10.12
CA LYS A 36 -5.77 -2.84 -8.81
C LYS A 36 -5.61 -1.76 -7.76
N PHE A 37 -6.57 -1.67 -6.84
CA PHE A 37 -6.51 -0.75 -5.71
C PHE A 37 -6.67 -1.55 -4.43
N VAL A 38 -5.62 -1.63 -3.63
CA VAL A 38 -5.55 -2.46 -2.43
C VAL A 38 -5.10 -1.63 -1.24
N ILE A 39 -5.65 -1.94 -0.05
CA ILE A 39 -5.16 -1.41 1.21
C ILE A 39 -4.36 -2.51 1.88
N MET A 40 -3.22 -2.14 2.47
CA MET A 40 -2.35 -3.07 3.20
C MET A 40 -2.06 -2.52 4.58
N SER A 41 -2.21 -3.37 5.59
CA SER A 41 -1.83 -3.06 6.98
C SER A 41 -0.67 -3.94 7.39
N PHE A 42 0.43 -3.32 7.82
CA PHE A 42 1.68 -3.98 8.19
C PHE A 42 1.90 -3.86 9.67
N ASP A 43 2.12 -4.96 10.38
CA ASP A 43 2.64 -4.87 11.74
C ASP A 43 4.08 -4.37 11.71
N GLU A 44 4.54 -3.79 12.80
CA GLU A 44 5.91 -3.27 12.91
C GLU A 44 6.93 -4.36 12.56
N GLY A 45 7.90 -4.02 11.73
CA GLY A 45 8.96 -4.93 11.31
C GLY A 45 8.61 -5.89 10.19
N THR A 46 7.35 -5.97 9.78
CA THR A 46 6.96 -6.77 8.60
C THR A 46 7.24 -5.99 7.32
N GLY A 47 7.29 -6.68 6.20
CA GLY A 47 7.56 -6.02 4.93
C GLY A 47 7.38 -6.93 3.73
N LEU A 48 7.44 -6.33 2.56
CA LEU A 48 7.39 -7.02 1.27
C LEU A 48 8.81 -7.07 0.70
N SER A 49 9.23 -8.24 0.27
CA SER A 49 10.55 -8.41 -0.35
C SER A 49 10.62 -7.72 -1.71
N GLU A 50 11.85 -7.50 -2.20
CA GLU A 50 12.07 -6.81 -3.47
C GLU A 50 11.42 -7.57 -4.63
N HIS A 51 10.71 -6.84 -5.45
CA HIS A 51 10.08 -7.34 -6.68
C HIS A 51 9.86 -6.17 -7.64
N ALA A 52 9.56 -6.48 -8.90
CA ALA A 52 9.28 -5.47 -9.92
C ALA A 52 7.77 -5.28 -10.06
N ALA A 53 7.34 -4.04 -10.19
CA ALA A 53 5.93 -3.74 -10.43
C ALA A 53 5.56 -4.08 -11.87
N PRO A 54 4.45 -4.79 -12.11
CA PRO A 54 4.00 -5.08 -13.49
C PRO A 54 3.50 -3.85 -14.23
N GLY A 55 3.14 -2.79 -13.51
CA GLY A 55 2.68 -1.54 -14.09
C GLY A 55 3.09 -0.37 -13.21
N GLU A 56 2.72 0.84 -13.63
CA GLU A 56 2.89 2.02 -12.77
C GLU A 56 2.05 1.88 -11.53
N ALA A 57 2.58 2.31 -10.40
CA ALA A 57 1.87 2.23 -9.12
C ALA A 57 2.06 3.50 -8.31
N LEU A 58 1.04 3.83 -7.54
CA LEU A 58 1.05 4.97 -6.63
C LEU A 58 0.76 4.48 -5.22
N ILE A 59 1.64 4.83 -4.28
CA ILE A 59 1.48 4.52 -2.86
C ILE A 59 0.90 5.74 -2.15
N PHE A 60 -0.10 5.50 -1.32
CA PHE A 60 -0.64 6.49 -0.39
C PHE A 60 -0.38 5.98 1.02
N ALA A 61 0.52 6.63 1.77
CA ALA A 61 0.72 6.26 3.18
C ALA A 61 -0.48 6.78 3.99
N LEU A 62 -1.12 5.89 4.72
CA LEU A 62 -2.38 6.17 5.43
C LEU A 62 -2.20 6.28 6.93
N ASP A 63 -1.25 5.56 7.51
CA ASP A 63 -1.02 5.53 8.95
C ASP A 63 0.40 5.03 9.24
N GLY A 64 1.05 5.58 10.26
CA GLY A 64 2.38 5.18 10.68
C GLY A 64 3.50 5.57 9.74
N GLU A 65 4.63 4.87 9.85
CA GLU A 65 5.82 5.10 9.04
C GLU A 65 6.34 3.82 8.41
N GLY A 66 6.73 3.93 7.15
CA GLY A 66 7.37 2.85 6.41
C GLY A 66 8.64 3.31 5.73
N VAL A 67 9.38 2.34 5.19
CA VAL A 67 10.54 2.58 4.34
C VAL A 67 10.27 1.90 3.02
N ILE A 68 10.44 2.64 1.93
CA ILE A 68 10.31 2.11 0.58
C ILE A 68 11.70 2.04 -0.04
N GLY A 69 12.12 0.85 -0.43
CA GLY A 69 13.29 0.68 -1.28
C GLY A 69 12.87 0.78 -2.72
N TYR A 70 13.52 1.64 -3.49
CA TYR A 70 13.21 1.81 -4.90
C TYR A 70 14.50 2.02 -5.69
N GLU A 71 14.76 1.11 -6.60
CA GLU A 71 15.95 1.13 -7.46
C GLU A 71 17.24 1.37 -6.66
N GLY A 72 17.39 0.63 -5.56
CA GLY A 72 18.58 0.65 -4.71
C GLY A 72 18.64 1.78 -3.70
N LYS A 73 17.63 2.62 -3.60
CA LYS A 73 17.57 3.73 -2.63
C LYS A 73 16.44 3.55 -1.64
N GLU A 74 16.68 3.94 -0.39
CA GLU A 74 15.66 3.94 0.66
C GLU A 74 14.97 5.30 0.75
N HIS A 75 13.65 5.26 0.91
CA HIS A 75 12.82 6.45 1.09
C HIS A 75 11.91 6.23 2.29
N HIS A 76 12.01 7.13 3.27
CA HIS A 76 11.10 7.10 4.41
C HIS A 76 9.80 7.77 4.02
N ILE A 77 8.68 7.13 4.38
CA ILE A 77 7.35 7.64 4.07
C ILE A 77 6.48 7.56 5.31
N LYS A 78 5.66 8.59 5.53
CA LYS A 78 4.73 8.63 6.67
C LYS A 78 3.34 9.04 6.21
N ALA A 79 2.36 8.85 7.08
CA ALA A 79 0.96 9.16 6.79
C ALA A 79 0.79 10.52 6.13
N GLY A 80 0.04 10.56 5.04
CA GLY A 80 -0.19 11.76 4.23
C GLY A 80 0.77 11.94 3.07
N GLU A 81 1.83 11.13 2.99
CA GLU A 81 2.81 11.20 1.89
C GLU A 81 2.55 10.12 0.85
N ASN A 82 3.09 10.32 -0.34
CA ASN A 82 2.87 9.45 -1.48
C ASN A 82 4.19 9.10 -2.16
N PHE A 83 4.18 8.00 -2.92
CA PHE A 83 5.35 7.56 -3.69
C PHE A 83 4.90 6.87 -4.97
N LYS A 84 5.60 7.09 -6.08
CA LYS A 84 5.29 6.48 -7.36
C LYS A 84 6.34 5.45 -7.77
N PHE A 85 5.90 4.28 -8.23
CA PHE A 85 6.74 3.29 -8.89
C PHE A 85 6.52 3.35 -10.39
N ALA A 86 7.60 3.36 -11.17
CA ALA A 86 7.51 3.14 -12.60
C ALA A 86 7.28 1.66 -12.89
N ALA A 87 6.69 1.34 -14.03
CA ALA A 87 6.54 -0.04 -14.48
C ALA A 87 7.93 -0.70 -14.56
N GLY A 88 8.06 -1.90 -13.98
CA GLY A 88 9.33 -2.63 -13.94
C GLY A 88 10.30 -2.15 -12.86
N GLY A 89 9.99 -1.10 -12.13
CA GLY A 89 10.84 -0.60 -11.06
C GLY A 89 10.93 -1.59 -9.90
N LYS A 90 12.15 -1.92 -9.49
CA LYS A 90 12.39 -2.84 -8.38
C LYS A 90 12.18 -2.11 -7.06
N HIS A 91 11.35 -2.69 -6.20
CA HIS A 91 10.99 -2.06 -4.94
C HIS A 91 10.71 -3.08 -3.84
N TRP A 92 10.86 -2.63 -2.61
CA TRP A 92 10.46 -3.34 -1.41
C TRP A 92 9.85 -2.35 -0.42
N VAL A 93 9.13 -2.86 0.57
CA VAL A 93 8.50 -2.04 1.62
C VAL A 93 8.77 -2.67 2.96
N LYS A 94 9.06 -1.86 3.97
CA LYS A 94 9.21 -2.32 5.35
C LYS A 94 8.49 -1.37 6.31
N ALA A 95 7.76 -1.93 7.25
CA ALA A 95 7.07 -1.16 8.28
C ALA A 95 8.05 -0.80 9.40
N LYS A 96 8.38 0.48 9.52
CA LYS A 96 9.23 1.00 10.58
C LYS A 96 8.46 1.05 11.91
N SER A 97 7.19 1.41 11.85
CA SER A 97 6.20 1.25 12.90
C SER A 97 5.05 0.45 12.29
N ARG A 98 3.95 0.26 13.00
CA ARG A 98 2.72 -0.20 12.34
C ARG A 98 2.40 0.79 11.23
N PHE A 99 2.13 0.27 10.03
CA PHE A 99 2.07 1.08 8.82
C PHE A 99 0.93 0.62 7.93
N LYS A 100 0.14 1.57 7.46
CA LYS A 100 -0.90 1.30 6.47
C LYS A 100 -0.64 2.09 5.20
N MET A 101 -0.86 1.46 4.07
CA MET A 101 -0.78 2.13 2.78
C MET A 101 -1.90 1.65 1.86
N ALA A 102 -2.27 2.50 0.92
CA ALA A 102 -3.08 2.09 -0.23
C ALA A 102 -2.16 2.06 -1.45
N LEU A 103 -2.37 1.08 -2.31
CA LEU A 103 -1.62 0.91 -3.55
C LEU A 103 -2.60 0.94 -4.71
N LEU A 104 -2.39 1.88 -5.62
CA LEU A 104 -3.12 1.93 -6.90
C LEU A 104 -2.15 1.52 -8.00
N MET A 105 -2.46 0.44 -8.70
CA MET A 105 -1.61 -0.08 -9.76
C MET A 105 -2.37 -0.11 -11.08
N ILE A 106 -1.73 0.38 -12.13
CA ILE A 106 -2.25 0.30 -13.49
C ILE A 106 -1.71 -0.99 -14.11
N LEU A 107 -2.60 -1.85 -14.60
CA LEU A 107 -2.25 -3.20 -15.02
C LEU A 107 -2.02 -3.40 -16.52
N ASN A 108 -2.40 -2.44 -17.35
CA ASN A 108 -2.23 -2.66 -18.80
C ASN A 108 -1.17 -1.79 -19.42
#